data_0563a188cfcb880529c6982a6fd20ade
#
_entry.id   0563a188cfcb880529c6982a6fd20ade
#
_cell.length_a   1.000
_cell.length_b   1.000
_cell.length_c   1.000
_cell.angle_alpha   90.00
_cell.angle_beta   90.00
_cell.angle_gamma   90.00
#
_symmetry.space_group_name_H-M   'P 1'
#
loop_
_entity.id
_entity.type
_entity.pdbx_description
1 polymer ?
#
loop_
_entity_poly.entity_id
_entity_poly.type
_entity_poly.pdbx_seq_one_letter_code
_entity_poly.pdbx_strand_id
1 'polypeptide(L)'
;MILGETCTRSCRFCAIATGKPGEVDFGEPARVADAVRIMGLKHAVITSVARDDLPDGGAEIWARTVRAVKHVNPETHIEVLIPDFKGQEEPLNAVLDADPDILNHNMETVRRLQKPVRVQAQYERSLEVLRRAKARGFVTKTGLMLGIGEKEEEIEETLGDLAAEKVDILTLGQYLRPTQKHLPIDRWVTPDEFATWKERALVLGFGVCESGPMVRSSYHAEEQSAKYTGVTSLHHT
;
A
#
# COMPACT_ATOMS: atom_id res chain seq x y z
N MET A 1 10.71 -1.99 5.60
CA MET A 1 10.64 -2.64 4.26
C MET A 1 11.37 -3.95 4.36
N ILE A 2 10.80 -5.03 3.83
CA ILE A 2 11.35 -6.40 3.86
C ILE A 2 11.72 -6.89 2.46
N LEU A 3 12.34 -8.08 2.36
CA LEU A 3 12.77 -8.76 1.13
C LEU A 3 13.94 -8.08 0.41
N GLY A 4 14.71 -7.25 1.14
CA GLY A 4 15.94 -6.62 0.66
C GLY A 4 15.76 -5.21 0.10
N GLU A 5 16.79 -4.74 -0.63
CA GLU A 5 16.90 -3.35 -1.10
C GLU A 5 16.79 -3.19 -2.62
N THR A 6 16.75 -4.31 -3.36
CA THR A 6 16.66 -4.32 -4.82
C THR A 6 15.32 -4.88 -5.26
N CYS A 7 14.61 -4.11 -6.09
CA CYS A 7 13.30 -4.49 -6.62
C CYS A 7 13.42 -5.08 -8.02
N THR A 8 12.64 -6.11 -8.35
CA THR A 8 12.56 -6.65 -9.70
C THR A 8 11.78 -5.76 -10.66
N ARG A 9 11.07 -4.74 -10.14
CA ARG A 9 10.22 -3.83 -10.93
C ARG A 9 10.81 -2.44 -11.02
N SER A 10 10.54 -1.77 -12.15
CA SER A 10 11.06 -0.45 -12.49
C SER A 10 9.97 0.63 -12.51
N CYS A 11 9.25 0.78 -11.40
CA CYS A 11 8.25 1.84 -11.27
C CYS A 11 8.93 3.22 -11.37
N ARG A 12 8.49 4.05 -12.33
CA ARG A 12 9.20 5.29 -12.69
C ARG A 12 9.01 6.43 -11.69
N PHE A 13 8.27 6.21 -10.63
CA PHE A 13 8.11 7.11 -9.49
C PHE A 13 8.95 6.71 -8.27
N CYS A 14 9.49 5.49 -8.24
CA CYS A 14 10.09 4.88 -7.06
C CYS A 14 11.62 4.98 -7.11
N ALA A 15 12.23 5.41 -6.00
CA ALA A 15 13.68 5.56 -5.87
C ALA A 15 14.42 4.26 -5.50
N ILE A 16 13.70 3.14 -5.30
CA ILE A 16 14.31 1.85 -4.99
C ILE A 16 15.13 1.36 -6.19
N ALA A 17 16.30 0.81 -5.91
CA ALA A 17 17.16 0.24 -6.94
C ALA A 17 16.47 -0.92 -7.67
N THR A 18 16.50 -0.88 -9.01
CA THR A 18 15.94 -1.96 -9.85
C THR A 18 17.07 -2.88 -10.30
N GLY A 19 16.85 -4.19 -10.20
CA GLY A 19 17.85 -5.17 -10.64
C GLY A 19 17.52 -6.58 -10.18
N LYS A 20 18.58 -7.41 -10.16
CA LYS A 20 18.50 -8.77 -9.60
C LYS A 20 18.70 -8.69 -8.08
N PRO A 21 17.67 -9.04 -7.27
CA PRO A 21 17.82 -9.06 -5.82
C PRO A 21 18.78 -10.16 -5.34
N GLY A 22 19.28 -9.99 -4.12
CA GLY A 22 20.07 -11.02 -3.43
C GLY A 22 19.23 -12.19 -2.94
N GLU A 23 19.88 -13.09 -2.21
CA GLU A 23 19.22 -14.24 -1.58
C GLU A 23 18.18 -13.79 -0.56
N VAL A 24 17.22 -14.69 -0.31
CA VAL A 24 16.16 -14.45 0.69
C VAL A 24 16.75 -14.66 2.08
N ASP A 25 16.54 -13.69 2.95
CA ASP A 25 16.97 -13.77 4.35
C ASP A 25 15.84 -14.33 5.23
N PHE A 26 15.87 -15.60 5.54
CA PHE A 26 14.89 -16.28 6.41
C PHE A 26 14.96 -15.84 7.88
N GLY A 27 15.98 -15.09 8.29
CA GLY A 27 16.08 -14.47 9.62
C GLY A 27 15.45 -13.09 9.72
N GLU A 28 15.08 -12.47 8.58
CA GLU A 28 14.47 -11.14 8.53
C GLU A 28 13.16 -11.05 9.34
N PRO A 29 12.22 -12.01 9.28
CA PRO A 29 10.97 -11.96 10.04
C PRO A 29 11.15 -11.77 11.55
N ALA A 30 12.11 -12.49 12.15
CA ALA A 30 12.40 -12.37 13.58
C ALA A 30 12.98 -10.99 13.94
N ARG A 31 13.88 -10.47 13.10
CA ARG A 31 14.46 -9.12 13.32
C ARG A 31 13.42 -8.02 13.16
N VAL A 32 12.47 -8.16 12.23
CA VAL A 32 11.35 -7.21 12.09
C VAL A 32 10.47 -7.22 13.34
N ALA A 33 10.13 -8.40 13.86
CA ALA A 33 9.35 -8.54 15.09
C ALA A 33 10.05 -7.90 16.30
N ASP A 34 11.37 -8.10 16.43
CA ASP A 34 12.17 -7.45 17.47
C ASP A 34 12.25 -5.93 17.30
N ALA A 35 12.38 -5.45 16.07
CA ALA A 35 12.39 -4.00 15.79
C ALA A 35 11.06 -3.35 16.20
N VAL A 36 9.91 -3.96 15.85
CA VAL A 36 8.57 -3.49 16.27
C VAL A 36 8.48 -3.43 17.79
N ARG A 37 8.97 -4.47 18.49
CA ARG A 37 8.99 -4.53 19.96
C ARG A 37 9.86 -3.43 20.57
N ILE A 38 11.07 -3.24 20.06
CA ILE A 38 12.02 -2.24 20.58
C ILE A 38 11.46 -0.82 20.38
N MET A 39 10.80 -0.57 19.24
CA MET A 39 10.17 0.72 18.95
C MET A 39 8.85 0.94 19.68
N GLY A 40 8.27 -0.09 20.30
CA GLY A 40 7.00 -0.01 21.03
C GLY A 40 5.81 0.40 20.16
N LEU A 41 5.78 -0.04 18.89
CA LEU A 41 4.78 0.40 17.95
C LEU A 41 3.39 -0.18 18.28
N LYS A 42 2.37 0.67 18.22
CA LYS A 42 0.96 0.26 18.30
C LYS A 42 0.40 -0.14 16.94
N HIS A 43 0.94 0.44 15.87
CA HIS A 43 0.60 0.14 14.48
C HIS A 43 1.89 0.05 13.66
N ALA A 44 2.06 -1.04 12.93
CA ALA A 44 3.24 -1.27 12.10
C ALA A 44 2.82 -1.42 10.62
N VAL A 45 3.29 -0.50 9.79
CA VAL A 45 3.13 -0.61 8.33
C VAL A 45 4.36 -1.29 7.75
N ILE A 46 4.18 -2.50 7.24
CA ILE A 46 5.24 -3.30 6.63
C ILE A 46 5.07 -3.26 5.11
N THR A 47 6.14 -2.95 4.39
CA THR A 47 6.17 -2.98 2.92
C THR A 47 7.35 -3.82 2.43
N SER A 48 7.40 -4.15 1.15
CA SER A 48 8.52 -4.87 0.54
C SER A 48 8.91 -4.31 -0.82
N VAL A 49 10.07 -4.72 -1.30
CA VAL A 49 10.39 -4.71 -2.73
C VAL A 49 9.59 -5.82 -3.44
N ALA A 50 9.34 -5.69 -4.74
CA ALA A 50 8.80 -6.81 -5.52
C ALA A 50 9.91 -7.85 -5.78
N ARG A 51 9.55 -9.13 -5.64
CA ARG A 51 10.41 -10.29 -5.85
C ARG A 51 9.84 -11.21 -6.93
N ASP A 52 9.62 -10.64 -8.12
CA ASP A 52 9.10 -11.41 -9.27
C ASP A 52 10.07 -12.53 -9.74
N ASP A 53 11.27 -12.57 -9.17
CA ASP A 53 12.29 -13.62 -9.33
C ASP A 53 11.99 -14.88 -8.49
N LEU A 54 11.18 -14.75 -7.42
CA LEU A 54 10.76 -15.86 -6.58
C LEU A 54 9.45 -16.47 -7.10
N PRO A 55 9.27 -17.80 -6.99
CA PRO A 55 8.06 -18.48 -7.44
C PRO A 55 6.77 -17.93 -6.78
N ASP A 56 6.86 -17.61 -5.48
CA ASP A 56 5.78 -17.08 -4.65
C ASP A 56 5.79 -15.55 -4.52
N GLY A 57 6.67 -14.85 -5.23
CA GLY A 57 6.83 -13.40 -5.09
C GLY A 57 7.27 -12.92 -3.71
N GLY A 58 7.78 -13.83 -2.85
CA GLY A 58 8.18 -13.57 -1.47
C GLY A 58 7.06 -13.71 -0.44
N ALA A 59 5.93 -14.32 -0.80
CA ALA A 59 4.77 -14.46 0.08
C ALA A 59 5.06 -15.27 1.35
N GLU A 60 5.97 -16.25 1.29
CA GLU A 60 6.40 -16.99 2.48
C GLU A 60 7.06 -16.08 3.53
N ILE A 61 7.94 -15.17 3.11
CA ILE A 61 8.58 -14.22 4.02
C ILE A 61 7.55 -13.22 4.58
N TRP A 62 6.61 -12.78 3.76
CA TRP A 62 5.48 -11.98 4.22
C TRP A 62 4.70 -12.67 5.34
N ALA A 63 4.25 -13.90 5.09
CA ALA A 63 3.49 -14.67 6.07
C ALA A 63 4.27 -14.92 7.37
N ARG A 64 5.55 -15.28 7.26
CA ARG A 64 6.44 -15.44 8.42
C ARG A 64 6.61 -14.13 9.18
N THR A 65 6.75 -12.99 8.49
CA THR A 65 6.91 -11.68 9.13
C THR A 65 5.66 -11.29 9.91
N VAL A 66 4.48 -11.41 9.31
CA VAL A 66 3.22 -11.10 10.00
C VAL A 66 3.06 -11.97 11.25
N ARG A 67 3.25 -13.29 11.13
CA ARG A 67 3.15 -14.23 12.28
C ARG A 67 4.17 -13.94 13.37
N ALA A 68 5.42 -13.62 13.00
CA ALA A 68 6.47 -13.28 13.96
C ALA A 68 6.14 -11.98 14.72
N VAL A 69 5.69 -10.94 14.01
CA VAL A 69 5.29 -9.68 14.63
C VAL A 69 4.12 -9.88 15.58
N LYS A 70 3.06 -10.56 15.16
CA LYS A 70 1.89 -10.89 16.02
C LYS A 70 2.29 -11.68 17.26
N HIS A 71 3.18 -12.64 17.12
CA HIS A 71 3.63 -13.49 18.23
C HIS A 71 4.40 -12.68 19.29
N VAL A 72 5.31 -11.81 18.86
CA VAL A 72 6.17 -11.03 19.76
C VAL A 72 5.46 -9.78 20.27
N ASN A 73 4.53 -9.22 19.49
CA ASN A 73 3.84 -7.95 19.74
C ASN A 73 2.31 -8.12 19.60
N PRO A 74 1.63 -8.84 20.47
CA PRO A 74 0.22 -9.19 20.30
C PRO A 74 -0.74 -8.00 20.27
N GLU A 75 -0.32 -6.85 20.82
CA GLU A 75 -1.11 -5.61 20.86
C GLU A 75 -0.82 -4.68 19.67
N THR A 76 0.10 -5.06 18.77
CA THR A 76 0.46 -4.25 17.61
C THR A 76 -0.42 -4.61 16.41
N HIS A 77 -1.12 -3.62 15.85
CA HIS A 77 -1.83 -3.78 14.59
C HIS A 77 -0.87 -3.80 13.41
N ILE A 78 -1.10 -4.69 12.46
CA ILE A 78 -0.22 -4.91 11.31
C ILE A 78 -0.94 -4.52 10.03
N GLU A 79 -0.42 -3.50 9.35
CA GLU A 79 -0.76 -3.17 7.97
C GLU A 79 0.33 -3.72 7.04
N VAL A 80 -0.07 -4.46 6.01
CA VAL A 80 0.84 -4.98 4.99
C VAL A 80 0.62 -4.26 3.66
N LEU A 81 1.64 -3.56 3.14
CA LEU A 81 1.62 -2.95 1.81
C LEU A 81 2.34 -3.88 0.83
N ILE A 82 1.55 -4.72 0.15
CA ILE A 82 2.03 -5.83 -0.67
C ILE A 82 2.13 -5.50 -2.17
N PRO A 83 2.98 -6.22 -2.93
CA PRO A 83 2.92 -6.23 -4.39
C PRO A 83 1.68 -7.00 -4.90
N ASP A 84 1.45 -6.98 -6.22
CA ASP A 84 0.32 -7.68 -6.83
C ASP A 84 0.56 -9.19 -7.06
N PHE A 85 1.70 -9.74 -6.63
CA PHE A 85 2.12 -11.14 -6.84
C PHE A 85 1.84 -11.67 -8.27
N LYS A 86 1.96 -10.81 -9.30
CA LYS A 86 1.61 -11.10 -10.70
C LYS A 86 0.17 -11.61 -10.88
N GLY A 87 -0.72 -11.35 -9.93
CA GLY A 87 -2.12 -11.79 -9.92
C GLY A 87 -2.32 -13.23 -9.46
N GLN A 88 -1.27 -13.91 -8.99
CA GLN A 88 -1.37 -15.25 -8.45
C GLN A 88 -2.16 -15.26 -7.14
N GLU A 89 -3.03 -16.23 -6.97
CA GLU A 89 -3.94 -16.31 -5.82
C GLU A 89 -3.27 -16.93 -4.60
N GLU A 90 -2.50 -18.00 -4.78
CA GLU A 90 -1.85 -18.72 -3.70
C GLU A 90 -0.89 -17.82 -2.88
N PRO A 91 -0.01 -16.99 -3.49
CA PRO A 91 0.81 -16.05 -2.75
C PRO A 91 0.00 -15.01 -1.96
N LEU A 92 -1.05 -14.47 -2.56
CA LEU A 92 -1.95 -13.54 -1.84
C LEU A 92 -2.59 -14.25 -0.64
N ASN A 93 -3.13 -15.45 -0.85
CA ASN A 93 -3.75 -16.24 0.21
C ASN A 93 -2.78 -16.55 1.34
N ALA A 94 -1.51 -16.88 1.03
CA ALA A 94 -0.49 -17.14 2.05
C ALA A 94 -0.26 -15.92 2.98
N VAL A 95 -0.31 -14.70 2.43
CA VAL A 95 -0.22 -13.46 3.23
C VAL A 95 -1.49 -13.25 4.05
N LEU A 96 -2.66 -13.44 3.46
CA LEU A 96 -3.95 -13.27 4.14
C LEU A 96 -4.14 -14.33 5.25
N ASP A 97 -3.67 -15.57 5.06
CA ASP A 97 -3.69 -16.63 6.08
C ASP A 97 -2.75 -16.36 7.28
N ALA A 98 -1.85 -15.41 7.15
CA ALA A 98 -1.07 -14.90 8.27
C ALA A 98 -1.84 -13.85 9.10
N ASP A 99 -3.03 -13.45 8.63
CA ASP A 99 -4.00 -12.63 9.31
C ASP A 99 -3.49 -11.21 9.66
N PRO A 100 -3.03 -10.39 8.68
CA PRO A 100 -2.77 -8.98 8.93
C PRO A 100 -4.08 -8.24 9.24
N ASP A 101 -4.02 -7.13 9.99
CA ASP A 101 -5.21 -6.35 10.32
C ASP A 101 -5.72 -5.54 9.12
N ILE A 102 -4.79 -5.04 8.29
CA ILE A 102 -5.10 -4.26 7.08
C ILE A 102 -4.27 -4.78 5.91
N LEU A 103 -4.95 -5.07 4.79
CA LEU A 103 -4.28 -5.30 3.52
C LEU A 103 -4.26 -4.00 2.71
N ASN A 104 -3.07 -3.49 2.47
CA ASN A 104 -2.81 -2.35 1.60
C ASN A 104 -2.17 -2.81 0.29
N HIS A 105 -2.74 -2.37 -0.82
CA HIS A 105 -2.15 -2.49 -2.15
C HIS A 105 -2.42 -1.23 -2.95
N ASN A 106 -1.38 -0.45 -3.23
CA ASN A 106 -1.54 0.83 -3.89
C ASN A 106 -1.89 0.68 -5.38
N MET A 107 -2.93 1.39 -5.82
CA MET A 107 -3.24 1.60 -7.23
C MET A 107 -2.21 2.52 -7.91
N GLU A 108 -1.65 3.46 -7.17
CA GLU A 108 -0.62 4.45 -7.51
C GLU A 108 -1.06 5.50 -8.53
N THR A 109 -1.75 5.12 -9.61
CA THR A 109 -2.19 6.04 -10.66
C THR A 109 -3.39 5.50 -11.43
N VAL A 110 -3.97 6.33 -12.30
CA VAL A 110 -5.13 6.02 -13.14
C VAL A 110 -4.81 5.00 -14.25
N ARG A 111 -5.83 4.39 -14.82
CA ARG A 111 -5.75 3.30 -15.83
C ARG A 111 -4.80 3.61 -16.99
N ARG A 112 -4.93 4.78 -17.63
CA ARG A 112 -4.10 5.19 -18.77
C ARG A 112 -2.62 5.30 -18.41
N LEU A 113 -2.33 5.71 -17.19
CA LEU A 113 -0.95 5.95 -16.71
C LEU A 113 -0.29 4.72 -16.09
N GLN A 114 -0.99 3.59 -15.92
CA GLN A 114 -0.38 2.40 -15.31
C GLN A 114 0.91 1.97 -16.02
N LYS A 115 0.83 1.73 -17.32
CA LYS A 115 1.98 1.24 -18.08
C LYS A 115 3.15 2.23 -18.13
N PRO A 116 2.98 3.54 -18.38
CA PRO A 116 4.08 4.49 -18.34
C PRO A 116 4.64 4.78 -16.93
N VAL A 117 3.89 4.56 -15.87
CA VAL A 117 4.29 4.84 -14.47
C VAL A 117 4.76 3.58 -13.75
N ARG A 118 4.06 2.45 -13.91
CA ARG A 118 4.29 1.16 -13.25
C ARG A 118 4.45 0.04 -14.28
N VAL A 119 5.58 0.00 -14.96
CA VAL A 119 5.83 -0.78 -16.18
C VAL A 119 5.33 -2.24 -16.13
N GLN A 120 5.49 -2.92 -14.97
CA GLN A 120 5.13 -4.33 -14.79
C GLN A 120 3.78 -4.56 -14.10
N ALA A 121 3.21 -3.53 -13.48
CA ALA A 121 1.90 -3.62 -12.85
C ALA A 121 0.77 -3.42 -13.85
N GLN A 122 -0.41 -3.87 -13.49
CA GLN A 122 -1.62 -3.75 -14.31
C GLN A 122 -2.77 -3.23 -13.44
N TYR A 123 -3.59 -2.35 -13.99
CA TYR A 123 -4.71 -1.71 -13.30
C TYR A 123 -5.72 -2.76 -12.78
N GLU A 124 -6.19 -3.63 -13.66
CA GLU A 124 -7.17 -4.68 -13.32
C GLU A 124 -6.63 -5.67 -12.28
N ARG A 125 -5.33 -5.95 -12.34
CA ARG A 125 -4.68 -6.82 -11.36
C ARG A 125 -4.64 -6.18 -9.97
N SER A 126 -4.43 -4.87 -9.89
CA SER A 126 -4.46 -4.14 -8.63
C SER A 126 -5.87 -4.13 -8.02
N LEU A 127 -6.92 -3.93 -8.83
CA LEU A 127 -8.31 -4.07 -8.41
C LEU A 127 -8.60 -5.49 -7.90
N GLU A 128 -8.16 -6.50 -8.64
CA GLU A 128 -8.37 -7.91 -8.30
C GLU A 128 -7.74 -8.30 -6.95
N VAL A 129 -6.54 -7.80 -6.65
CA VAL A 129 -5.89 -8.01 -5.33
C VAL A 129 -6.78 -7.47 -4.20
N LEU A 130 -7.27 -6.23 -4.35
CA LEU A 130 -8.15 -5.60 -3.36
C LEU A 130 -9.47 -6.33 -3.24
N ARG A 131 -10.09 -6.71 -4.36
CA ARG A 131 -11.34 -7.46 -4.41
C ARG A 131 -11.22 -8.81 -3.69
N ARG A 132 -10.16 -9.58 -3.95
CA ARG A 132 -9.93 -10.87 -3.29
C ARG A 132 -9.73 -10.73 -1.79
N ALA A 133 -8.96 -9.73 -1.35
CA ALA A 133 -8.78 -9.47 0.08
C ALA A 133 -10.12 -9.07 0.74
N LYS A 134 -10.89 -8.20 0.08
CA LYS A 134 -12.20 -7.78 0.57
C LYS A 134 -13.20 -8.93 0.66
N ALA A 135 -13.22 -9.83 -0.34
CA ALA A 135 -14.07 -11.01 -0.34
C ALA A 135 -13.76 -11.97 0.82
N ARG A 136 -12.53 -11.95 1.34
CA ARG A 136 -12.10 -12.70 2.54
C ARG A 136 -12.36 -11.95 3.86
N GLY A 137 -12.99 -10.78 3.82
CA GLY A 137 -13.37 -9.99 5.00
C GLY A 137 -12.29 -9.06 5.54
N PHE A 138 -11.18 -8.88 4.85
CA PHE A 138 -10.10 -7.97 5.30
C PHE A 138 -10.50 -6.51 5.13
N VAL A 139 -10.00 -5.66 6.02
CA VAL A 139 -9.95 -4.22 5.79
C VAL A 139 -8.95 -3.96 4.68
N THR A 140 -9.40 -3.26 3.64
CA THR A 140 -8.58 -2.99 2.45
C THR A 140 -8.22 -1.52 2.34
N LYS A 141 -6.98 -1.26 1.94
CA LYS A 141 -6.45 0.09 1.77
C LYS A 141 -5.74 0.22 0.42
N THR A 142 -5.83 1.41 -0.16
CA THR A 142 -5.13 1.75 -1.39
C THR A 142 -4.68 3.21 -1.37
N GLY A 143 -3.76 3.55 -2.29
CA GLY A 143 -3.27 4.90 -2.47
C GLY A 143 -3.10 5.29 -3.93
N LEU A 144 -3.30 6.58 -4.20
CA LEU A 144 -3.05 7.22 -5.49
C LEU A 144 -2.12 8.42 -5.31
N MET A 145 -1.22 8.59 -6.26
CA MET A 145 -0.45 9.81 -6.42
C MET A 145 -1.13 10.72 -7.43
N LEU A 146 -1.28 12.01 -7.08
CA LEU A 146 -1.80 13.03 -7.98
C LEU A 146 -0.68 13.96 -8.45
N GLY A 147 -0.86 14.55 -9.63
CA GLY A 147 0.13 15.44 -10.26
C GLY A 147 1.18 14.73 -11.10
N ILE A 148 0.89 13.50 -11.58
CA ILE A 148 1.77 12.71 -12.45
C ILE A 148 1.30 12.68 -13.92
N GLY A 149 0.17 13.41 -14.25
CA GLY A 149 -0.38 13.53 -15.59
C GLY A 149 -1.79 12.95 -15.78
N GLU A 150 -2.47 12.63 -14.69
CA GLU A 150 -3.87 12.21 -14.67
C GLU A 150 -4.81 13.40 -14.91
N LYS A 151 -6.00 13.12 -15.44
CA LYS A 151 -7.10 14.05 -15.59
C LYS A 151 -8.14 13.85 -14.49
N GLU A 152 -8.97 14.85 -14.24
CA GLU A 152 -10.05 14.76 -13.23
C GLU A 152 -10.98 13.59 -13.50
N GLU A 153 -11.42 13.40 -14.74
CA GLU A 153 -12.34 12.34 -15.12
C GLU A 153 -11.73 10.96 -14.88
N GLU A 154 -10.40 10.83 -15.05
CA GLU A 154 -9.68 9.57 -14.83
C GLU A 154 -9.52 9.26 -13.33
N ILE A 155 -9.36 10.31 -12.50
CA ILE A 155 -9.37 10.16 -11.04
C ILE A 155 -10.75 9.69 -10.60
N GLU A 156 -11.81 10.34 -11.08
CA GLU A 156 -13.20 10.01 -10.74
C GLU A 156 -13.55 8.57 -11.15
N GLU A 157 -13.19 8.14 -12.37
CA GLU A 157 -13.31 6.74 -12.82
C GLU A 157 -12.59 5.79 -11.85
N THR A 158 -11.33 6.10 -11.52
CA THR A 158 -10.52 5.24 -10.64
C THR A 158 -11.10 5.14 -9.23
N LEU A 159 -11.60 6.24 -8.68
CA LEU A 159 -12.28 6.22 -7.38
C LEU A 159 -13.58 5.41 -7.43
N GLY A 160 -14.34 5.51 -8.52
CA GLY A 160 -15.53 4.70 -8.77
C GLY A 160 -15.22 3.20 -8.84
N ASP A 161 -14.17 2.81 -9.58
CA ASP A 161 -13.72 1.42 -9.68
C ASP A 161 -13.32 0.87 -8.29
N LEU A 162 -12.55 1.63 -7.52
CA LEU A 162 -12.13 1.24 -6.16
C LEU A 162 -13.31 1.15 -5.19
N ALA A 163 -14.28 2.07 -5.29
CA ALA A 163 -15.50 2.03 -4.48
C ALA A 163 -16.38 0.82 -4.82
N ALA A 164 -16.46 0.44 -6.09
CA ALA A 164 -17.17 -0.77 -6.53
C ALA A 164 -16.57 -2.04 -5.92
N GLU A 165 -15.24 -2.09 -5.72
CA GLU A 165 -14.55 -3.16 -5.00
C GLU A 165 -14.65 -3.03 -3.46
N LYS A 166 -15.39 -2.04 -2.96
CA LYS A 166 -15.63 -1.79 -1.53
C LYS A 166 -14.34 -1.59 -0.72
N VAL A 167 -13.37 -0.89 -1.30
CA VAL A 167 -12.14 -0.52 -0.59
C VAL A 167 -12.48 0.41 0.59
N ASP A 168 -11.91 0.13 1.76
CA ASP A 168 -12.28 0.81 3.00
C ASP A 168 -11.53 2.13 3.19
N ILE A 169 -10.23 2.14 2.89
CA ILE A 169 -9.32 3.26 3.18
C ILE A 169 -8.64 3.72 1.90
N LEU A 170 -8.72 5.01 1.63
CA LEU A 170 -8.06 5.67 0.50
C LEU A 170 -7.04 6.70 0.98
N THR A 171 -5.87 6.73 0.34
CA THR A 171 -4.89 7.81 0.52
C THR A 171 -4.61 8.51 -0.81
N LEU A 172 -4.65 9.84 -0.83
CA LEU A 172 -4.33 10.67 -1.98
C LEU A 172 -3.18 11.61 -1.62
N GLY A 173 -2.06 11.51 -2.33
CA GLY A 173 -0.87 12.31 -2.06
C GLY A 173 -0.28 12.94 -3.31
N GLN A 174 0.42 14.07 -3.18
CA GLN A 174 1.16 14.68 -4.29
C GLN A 174 2.29 13.77 -4.73
N TYR A 175 2.40 13.51 -6.03
CA TYR A 175 3.62 12.92 -6.59
C TYR A 175 4.80 13.87 -6.36
N LEU A 176 5.83 13.37 -5.69
CA LEU A 176 7.10 14.08 -5.50
C LEU A 176 8.21 13.33 -6.24
N ARG A 177 8.81 14.00 -7.19
CA ARG A 177 9.86 13.43 -8.03
C ARG A 177 11.13 13.16 -7.23
N PRO A 178 11.56 11.90 -7.05
CA PRO A 178 12.73 11.62 -6.22
C PRO A 178 14.05 12.16 -6.79
N THR A 179 14.26 12.03 -8.09
CA THR A 179 15.44 12.56 -8.81
C THR A 179 15.08 12.94 -10.24
N GLN A 180 15.96 13.64 -10.95
CA GLN A 180 15.74 14.02 -12.35
C GLN A 180 15.59 12.83 -13.32
N LYS A 181 15.95 11.61 -12.91
CA LYS A 181 15.78 10.38 -13.72
C LYS A 181 14.36 9.83 -13.68
N HIS A 182 13.54 10.25 -12.69
CA HIS A 182 12.16 9.82 -12.54
C HIS A 182 11.21 10.69 -13.38
N LEU A 183 9.95 10.29 -13.46
CA LEU A 183 8.92 11.06 -14.16
C LEU A 183 8.89 12.50 -13.64
N PRO A 184 8.74 13.50 -14.52
CA PRO A 184 8.54 14.86 -14.07
C PRO A 184 7.21 14.98 -13.32
N ILE A 185 7.13 15.97 -12.42
CA ILE A 185 5.85 16.41 -11.88
C ILE A 185 5.13 17.14 -13.02
N ASP A 186 3.90 16.69 -13.31
CA ASP A 186 3.07 17.31 -14.34
C ASP A 186 2.42 18.60 -13.82
N ARG A 187 1.85 18.54 -12.62
CA ARG A 187 1.25 19.68 -11.93
C ARG A 187 1.36 19.56 -10.41
N TRP A 188 1.28 20.68 -9.75
CA TRP A 188 1.09 20.79 -8.31
C TRP A 188 -0.40 20.87 -8.01
N VAL A 189 -0.92 19.87 -7.29
CA VAL A 189 -2.32 19.81 -6.86
C VAL A 189 -2.49 20.70 -5.63
N THR A 190 -3.51 21.55 -5.66
CA THR A 190 -3.75 22.50 -4.57
C THR A 190 -4.35 21.79 -3.33
N PRO A 191 -4.16 22.36 -2.12
CA PRO A 191 -4.82 21.83 -0.92
C PRO A 191 -6.35 21.77 -1.04
N ASP A 192 -6.96 22.74 -1.69
CA ASP A 192 -8.42 22.78 -1.91
C ASP A 192 -8.88 21.64 -2.84
N GLU A 193 -8.09 21.32 -3.87
CA GLU A 193 -8.37 20.18 -4.73
C GLU A 193 -8.25 18.86 -3.97
N PHE A 194 -7.23 18.70 -3.11
CA PHE A 194 -7.13 17.54 -2.24
C PHE A 194 -8.33 17.43 -1.30
N ALA A 195 -8.82 18.53 -0.73
CA ALA A 195 -10.02 18.54 0.10
C ALA A 195 -11.26 18.11 -0.70
N THR A 196 -11.42 18.61 -1.92
CA THR A 196 -12.51 18.21 -2.84
C THR A 196 -12.47 16.69 -3.12
N TRP A 197 -11.30 16.14 -3.40
CA TRP A 197 -11.16 14.70 -3.64
C TRP A 197 -11.47 13.87 -2.39
N LYS A 198 -11.11 14.35 -1.19
CA LYS A 198 -11.49 13.73 0.07
C LYS A 198 -13.01 13.64 0.22
N GLU A 199 -13.72 14.74 -0.01
CA GLU A 199 -15.17 14.78 0.06
C GLU A 199 -15.83 13.83 -0.94
N ARG A 200 -15.39 13.86 -2.21
CA ARG A 200 -15.88 12.96 -3.26
C ARG A 200 -15.66 11.47 -2.89
N ALA A 201 -14.50 11.12 -2.39
CA ALA A 201 -14.21 9.75 -1.95
C ALA A 201 -15.15 9.30 -0.82
N LEU A 202 -15.39 10.15 0.18
CA LEU A 202 -16.33 9.83 1.27
C LEU A 202 -17.76 9.64 0.77
N VAL A 203 -18.20 10.45 -0.21
CA VAL A 203 -19.52 10.30 -0.86
C VAL A 203 -19.61 8.99 -1.65
N LEU A 204 -18.53 8.54 -2.28
CA LEU A 204 -18.46 7.25 -2.98
C LEU A 204 -18.48 6.03 -2.03
N GLY A 205 -18.33 6.23 -0.73
CA GLY A 205 -18.48 5.17 0.27
C GLY A 205 -17.17 4.68 0.90
N PHE A 206 -16.02 5.31 0.63
CA PHE A 206 -14.81 5.03 1.39
C PHE A 206 -15.04 5.36 2.87
N GLY A 207 -14.66 4.43 3.75
CA GLY A 207 -14.84 4.64 5.19
C GLY A 207 -13.89 5.69 5.75
N VAL A 208 -12.68 5.77 5.20
CA VAL A 208 -11.64 6.75 5.54
C VAL A 208 -10.97 7.21 4.24
N CYS A 209 -10.74 8.52 4.13
CA CYS A 209 -9.92 9.10 3.07
C CYS A 209 -8.95 10.12 3.67
N GLU A 210 -7.64 9.87 3.53
CA GLU A 210 -6.62 10.86 3.80
C GLU A 210 -6.12 11.46 2.49
N SER A 211 -6.20 12.78 2.38
CA SER A 211 -5.92 13.49 1.13
C SER A 211 -5.17 14.78 1.42
N GLY A 212 -4.01 14.96 0.81
CA GLY A 212 -3.20 16.15 0.98
C GLY A 212 -1.81 16.03 0.38
N PRO A 213 -1.11 17.16 0.19
CA PRO A 213 0.20 17.16 -0.49
C PRO A 213 1.25 16.25 0.15
N MET A 214 1.24 16.12 1.46
CA MET A 214 2.23 15.35 2.22
C MET A 214 1.76 13.94 2.58
N VAL A 215 0.54 13.57 2.21
CA VAL A 215 -0.01 12.23 2.48
C VAL A 215 0.80 11.15 1.76
N ARG A 216 1.06 10.07 2.47
CA ARG A 216 1.69 8.82 2.01
C ARG A 216 0.89 7.65 2.55
N SER A 217 1.09 6.45 2.01
CA SER A 217 0.37 5.24 2.46
C SER A 217 0.49 4.98 3.96
N SER A 218 1.61 5.38 4.59
CA SER A 218 1.82 5.23 6.03
C SER A 218 1.50 6.48 6.85
N TYR A 219 1.04 7.57 6.22
CA TYR A 219 0.73 8.82 6.90
C TYR A 219 -0.45 8.63 7.85
N HIS A 220 -0.27 8.89 9.15
CA HIS A 220 -1.30 8.70 10.19
C HIS A 220 -2.00 7.33 10.12
N ALA A 221 -1.26 6.25 9.77
CA ALA A 221 -1.83 4.93 9.55
C ALA A 221 -2.58 4.38 10.77
N GLU A 222 -2.10 4.67 11.99
CA GLU A 222 -2.79 4.32 13.23
C GLU A 222 -4.16 5.00 13.32
N GLU A 223 -4.26 6.30 13.04
CA GLU A 223 -5.52 7.04 13.07
C GLU A 223 -6.48 6.58 11.97
N GLN A 224 -5.97 6.31 10.75
CA GLN A 224 -6.77 5.79 9.65
C GLN A 224 -7.37 4.41 9.99
N SER A 225 -6.61 3.58 10.69
CA SER A 225 -7.02 2.24 11.09
C SER A 225 -7.97 2.20 12.28
N ALA A 226 -7.96 3.23 13.13
CA ALA A 226 -8.71 3.29 14.39
C ALA A 226 -10.21 2.93 14.22
N LYS A 227 -10.82 3.34 13.11
CA LYS A 227 -12.22 3.02 12.78
C LYS A 227 -12.46 1.50 12.66
N TYR A 228 -11.43 0.74 12.27
CA TYR A 228 -11.55 -0.69 11.95
C TYR A 228 -10.89 -1.59 13.00
N THR A 229 -9.89 -1.08 13.72
CA THR A 229 -9.12 -1.86 14.71
C THR A 229 -9.59 -1.65 16.14
N GLY A 230 -10.52 -0.71 16.38
CA GLY A 230 -11.05 -0.40 17.71
C GLY A 230 -10.08 0.37 18.62
N VAL A 231 -8.93 0.79 18.12
CA VAL A 231 -7.95 1.60 18.87
C VAL A 231 -8.39 3.06 18.83
N THR A 232 -8.84 3.57 19.97
CA THR A 232 -9.08 5.01 20.13
C THR A 232 -7.73 5.70 20.32
N SER A 233 -7.33 6.54 19.37
CA SER A 233 -6.12 7.36 19.51
C SER A 233 -6.27 8.27 20.73
N LEU A 234 -5.45 8.05 21.74
CA LEU A 234 -5.28 8.99 22.84
C LEU A 234 -4.49 10.17 22.28
N HIS A 235 -5.20 11.25 21.96
CA HIS A 235 -4.57 12.53 21.66
C HIS A 235 -3.71 12.92 22.86
N HIS A 236 -2.41 12.95 22.69
CA HIS A 236 -1.54 13.68 23.60
C HIS A 236 -1.75 15.17 23.34
N THR A 237 -2.44 15.82 24.28
CA THR A 237 -2.52 17.29 24.43
C THR A 237 -1.16 17.88 24.70
#